data_7d073cb556c56ca7aff5fe22544eab32
#
_entry.id   7d073cb556c56ca7aff5fe22544eab32
#
_cell.length_a   1.000
_cell.length_b   1.000
_cell.length_c   1.000
_cell.angle_alpha   90.00
_cell.angle_beta   90.00
_cell.angle_gamma   90.00
#
_symmetry.space_group_name_H-M   'P 1'
#
loop_
_entity.id
_entity.type
_entity.pdbx_description
1 polymer ?
#
loop_
_entity_poly.entity_id
_entity_poly.type
_entity_poly.pdbx_seq_one_letter_code
_entity_poly.pdbx_strand_id
1 'polypeptide(L)'
;TRPALFVVVETELWPITLLLCRWLSIPVLVANARLSAKSANGYKRVGWLTRAMLKQVWIAAQGESDRMNFIDIGVSANKVRVIGNIKYDAEIDNALKARAAQLRSALQRAGKNFVWVAGSTHRGEDEVILEAHRWLVEHSPNAMLILVPRHPERFDEVAKLIEKTGFNYS
;
A
#
# COMPACT_ATOMS: atom_id res chain seq x y z
N THR A 1 -20.81 13.11 -23.18
CA THR A 1 -20.16 11.89 -23.77
C THR A 1 -20.40 10.70 -22.87
N ARG A 2 -20.78 9.56 -23.44
CA ARG A 2 -21.00 8.32 -22.71
C ARG A 2 -19.68 7.54 -22.72
N PRO A 3 -19.08 7.19 -21.54
CA PRO A 3 -17.86 6.44 -21.51
C PRO A 3 -18.09 5.01 -22.00
N ALA A 4 -17.10 4.45 -22.71
CA ALA A 4 -17.15 3.06 -23.18
C ALA A 4 -16.83 2.05 -22.06
N LEU A 5 -16.09 2.47 -21.04
CA LEU A 5 -15.68 1.67 -19.88
C LEU A 5 -15.45 2.58 -18.68
N PHE A 6 -15.82 2.12 -17.49
CA PHE A 6 -15.45 2.74 -16.23
C PHE A 6 -14.46 1.84 -15.50
N VAL A 7 -13.26 2.36 -15.22
CA VAL A 7 -12.20 1.62 -14.49
C VAL A 7 -12.03 2.21 -13.12
N VAL A 8 -12.09 1.36 -12.11
CA VAL A 8 -11.81 1.70 -10.71
C VAL A 8 -10.55 0.96 -10.30
N VAL A 9 -9.62 1.66 -9.66
CA VAL A 9 -8.40 1.03 -9.13
C VAL A 9 -8.58 0.78 -7.64
N GLU A 10 -8.15 -0.38 -7.18
CA GLU A 10 -8.37 -0.91 -5.83
C GLU A 10 -9.87 -1.19 -5.55
N THR A 11 -10.28 -1.25 -4.26
CA THR A 11 -11.64 -1.70 -3.92
C THR A 11 -12.53 -0.52 -3.55
N GLU A 12 -12.68 0.42 -4.47
CA GLU A 12 -13.57 1.57 -4.34
C GLU A 12 -14.96 1.25 -4.93
N LEU A 13 -15.71 0.37 -4.24
CA LEU A 13 -17.04 -0.08 -4.68
C LEU A 13 -18.13 0.91 -4.24
N TRP A 14 -18.29 2.00 -4.96
CA TRP A 14 -19.31 3.02 -4.69
C TRP A 14 -20.69 2.58 -5.24
N PRO A 15 -21.66 2.24 -4.36
CA PRO A 15 -22.91 1.62 -4.80
C PRO A 15 -23.67 2.44 -5.82
N ILE A 16 -23.81 3.75 -5.60
CA ILE A 16 -24.56 4.63 -6.50
C ILE A 16 -23.90 4.69 -7.89
N THR A 17 -22.58 4.83 -7.93
CA THR A 17 -21.81 4.88 -9.20
C THR A 17 -21.96 3.57 -9.98
N LEU A 18 -21.84 2.43 -9.31
CA LEU A 18 -21.97 1.12 -9.94
C LEU A 18 -23.40 0.87 -10.46
N LEU A 19 -24.43 1.29 -9.71
CA LEU A 19 -25.81 1.20 -10.14
C LEU A 19 -26.11 2.12 -11.32
N LEU A 20 -25.57 3.34 -11.36
CA LEU A 20 -25.66 4.25 -12.49
C LEU A 20 -24.97 3.68 -13.74
N CYS A 21 -23.75 3.14 -13.60
CA CYS A 21 -23.06 2.46 -14.68
C CYS A 21 -23.90 1.31 -15.24
N ARG A 22 -24.52 0.52 -14.36
CA ARG A 22 -25.43 -0.54 -14.76
C ARG A 22 -26.65 -0.02 -15.52
N TRP A 23 -27.31 1.01 -15.02
CA TRP A 23 -28.47 1.61 -15.68
C TRP A 23 -28.10 2.18 -17.06
N LEU A 24 -26.95 2.82 -17.18
CA LEU A 24 -26.43 3.36 -18.44
C LEU A 24 -25.78 2.29 -19.34
N SER A 25 -25.75 1.01 -18.91
CA SER A 25 -25.07 -0.08 -19.61
C SER A 25 -23.59 0.21 -19.89
N ILE A 26 -22.89 0.87 -18.94
CA ILE A 26 -21.47 1.12 -18.99
C ILE A 26 -20.75 -0.04 -18.31
N PRO A 27 -19.88 -0.78 -19.01
CA PRO A 27 -19.06 -1.83 -18.38
C PRO A 27 -18.16 -1.25 -17.28
N VAL A 28 -17.94 -2.02 -16.21
CA VAL A 28 -17.08 -1.63 -15.10
C VAL A 28 -16.00 -2.66 -14.90
N LEU A 29 -14.75 -2.20 -14.75
CA LEU A 29 -13.61 -3.01 -14.35
C LEU A 29 -13.05 -2.48 -13.02
N VAL A 30 -12.97 -3.35 -12.02
CA VAL A 30 -12.20 -3.07 -10.79
C VAL A 30 -10.81 -3.70 -10.97
N ALA A 31 -9.81 -2.86 -11.15
CA ALA A 31 -8.43 -3.26 -11.34
C ALA A 31 -7.69 -3.28 -9.99
N ASN A 32 -6.70 -4.17 -9.84
CA ASN A 32 -5.92 -4.35 -8.61
C ASN A 32 -6.83 -4.57 -7.38
N ALA A 33 -7.91 -5.33 -7.56
CA ALA A 33 -8.97 -5.48 -6.59
C ALA A 33 -8.54 -6.33 -5.38
N ARG A 34 -8.80 -5.80 -4.19
CA ARG A 34 -8.54 -6.47 -2.92
C ARG A 34 -9.80 -6.42 -2.05
N LEU A 35 -10.21 -7.56 -1.51
CA LEU A 35 -11.38 -7.63 -0.65
C LEU A 35 -11.09 -8.52 0.56
N SER A 36 -11.02 -7.91 1.76
CA SER A 36 -10.84 -8.69 2.99
C SER A 36 -12.10 -9.49 3.33
N ALA A 37 -11.94 -10.60 4.04
CA ALA A 37 -13.06 -11.40 4.55
C ALA A 37 -14.00 -10.57 5.45
N LYS A 38 -13.45 -9.63 6.23
CA LYS A 38 -14.24 -8.69 7.05
C LYS A 38 -15.15 -7.82 6.20
N SER A 39 -14.61 -7.23 5.13
CA SER A 39 -15.36 -6.39 4.20
C SER A 39 -16.40 -7.22 3.43
N ALA A 40 -16.04 -8.41 2.96
CA ALA A 40 -16.95 -9.33 2.29
C ALA A 40 -18.17 -9.66 3.17
N ASN A 41 -17.97 -9.91 4.46
CA ASN A 41 -19.06 -10.14 5.40
C ASN A 41 -19.98 -8.91 5.57
N GLY A 42 -19.44 -7.70 5.49
CA GLY A 42 -20.23 -6.46 5.43
C GLY A 42 -21.14 -6.41 4.20
N TYR A 43 -20.60 -6.70 3.02
CA TYR A 43 -21.37 -6.75 1.77
C TYR A 43 -22.44 -7.84 1.74
N LYS A 44 -22.19 -8.99 2.37
CA LYS A 44 -23.18 -10.09 2.49
C LYS A 44 -24.43 -9.66 3.24
N ARG A 45 -24.34 -8.76 4.23
CA ARG A 45 -25.50 -8.27 5.00
C ARG A 45 -26.53 -7.54 4.13
N VAL A 46 -26.08 -6.89 3.08
CA VAL A 46 -26.94 -6.21 2.09
C VAL A 46 -26.90 -6.94 0.74
N GLY A 47 -26.93 -8.26 0.77
CA GLY A 47 -26.60 -9.14 -0.35
C GLY A 47 -27.37 -8.91 -1.63
N TRP A 48 -28.66 -8.54 -1.56
CA TRP A 48 -29.47 -8.24 -2.76
C TRP A 48 -28.96 -6.98 -3.48
N LEU A 49 -28.62 -5.93 -2.73
CA LEU A 49 -28.07 -4.70 -3.28
C LEU A 49 -26.68 -4.92 -3.85
N THR A 50 -25.83 -5.66 -3.11
CA THR A 50 -24.47 -6.02 -3.54
C THR A 50 -24.51 -6.79 -4.87
N ARG A 51 -25.37 -7.80 -4.99
CA ARG A 51 -25.53 -8.55 -6.25
C ARG A 51 -26.04 -7.67 -7.37
N ALA A 52 -26.96 -6.75 -7.08
CA ALA A 52 -27.50 -5.82 -8.07
C ALA A 52 -26.42 -4.89 -8.62
N MET A 53 -25.56 -4.30 -7.78
CA MET A 53 -24.52 -3.39 -8.20
C MET A 53 -23.35 -4.11 -8.91
N LEU A 54 -23.03 -5.35 -8.51
CA LEU A 54 -21.88 -6.10 -9.05
C LEU A 54 -22.21 -6.93 -10.31
N LYS A 55 -23.44 -6.99 -10.76
CA LYS A 55 -23.88 -7.86 -11.87
C LYS A 55 -23.10 -7.67 -13.17
N GLN A 56 -22.64 -6.44 -13.47
CA GLN A 56 -21.90 -6.11 -14.70
C GLN A 56 -20.43 -5.77 -14.45
N VAL A 57 -19.95 -5.99 -13.23
CA VAL A 57 -18.58 -5.62 -12.83
C VAL A 57 -17.63 -6.78 -13.13
N TRP A 58 -16.52 -6.46 -13.77
CA TRP A 58 -15.37 -7.34 -13.95
C TRP A 58 -14.35 -7.04 -12.84
N ILE A 59 -13.74 -8.08 -12.30
CA ILE A 59 -12.80 -7.98 -11.19
C ILE A 59 -11.45 -8.55 -11.63
N ALA A 60 -10.42 -7.72 -11.54
CA ALA A 60 -9.02 -8.10 -11.66
C ALA A 60 -8.43 -8.16 -10.24
N ALA A 61 -8.52 -9.32 -9.59
CA ALA A 61 -8.16 -9.52 -8.19
C ALA A 61 -6.65 -9.64 -8.00
N GLN A 62 -6.13 -9.20 -6.84
CA GLN A 62 -4.72 -9.33 -6.50
C GLN A 62 -4.32 -10.78 -6.19
N GLY A 63 -5.21 -11.55 -5.56
CA GLY A 63 -4.91 -12.92 -5.15
C GLY A 63 -6.13 -13.83 -5.14
N GLU A 64 -5.91 -15.13 -4.95
CA GLU A 64 -6.99 -16.12 -4.95
C GLU A 64 -7.96 -15.91 -3.78
N SER A 65 -7.48 -15.47 -2.61
CA SER A 65 -8.33 -15.12 -1.48
C SER A 65 -9.28 -13.95 -1.80
N ASP A 66 -8.80 -12.93 -2.51
CA ASP A 66 -9.64 -11.81 -2.96
C ASP A 66 -10.68 -12.29 -3.97
N ARG A 67 -10.25 -13.13 -4.94
CA ARG A 67 -11.14 -13.76 -5.93
C ARG A 67 -12.30 -14.49 -5.24
N MET A 68 -12.00 -15.33 -4.27
CA MET A 68 -13.03 -16.08 -3.52
C MET A 68 -13.98 -15.15 -2.77
N ASN A 69 -13.46 -14.11 -2.12
CA ASN A 69 -14.29 -13.13 -1.41
C ASN A 69 -15.23 -12.36 -2.36
N PHE A 70 -14.79 -12.02 -3.59
CA PHE A 70 -15.67 -11.40 -4.59
C PHE A 70 -16.76 -12.34 -5.09
N ILE A 71 -16.45 -13.61 -5.31
CA ILE A 71 -17.45 -14.64 -5.68
C ILE A 71 -18.47 -14.80 -4.55
N ASP A 72 -18.02 -14.85 -3.32
CA ASP A 72 -18.85 -14.99 -2.11
C ASP A 72 -19.86 -13.85 -1.92
N ILE A 73 -19.52 -12.64 -2.36
CA ILE A 73 -20.47 -11.50 -2.33
C ILE A 73 -21.37 -11.41 -3.56
N GLY A 74 -21.22 -12.34 -4.51
CA GLY A 74 -22.13 -12.53 -5.63
C GLY A 74 -21.64 -12.09 -7.00
N VAL A 75 -20.33 -11.87 -7.18
CA VAL A 75 -19.74 -11.70 -8.51
C VAL A 75 -19.63 -13.07 -9.19
N SER A 76 -20.04 -13.17 -10.45
CA SER A 76 -19.90 -14.42 -11.22
C SER A 76 -18.41 -14.82 -11.38
N ALA A 77 -18.10 -16.09 -11.16
CA ALA A 77 -16.72 -16.58 -11.20
C ALA A 77 -16.00 -16.33 -12.54
N ASN A 78 -16.73 -16.31 -13.65
CA ASN A 78 -16.19 -15.98 -14.98
C ASN A 78 -15.84 -14.50 -15.19
N LYS A 79 -16.27 -13.63 -14.26
CA LYS A 79 -15.96 -12.19 -14.26
C LYS A 79 -14.86 -11.81 -13.27
N VAL A 80 -14.31 -12.77 -12.52
CA VAL A 80 -13.20 -12.54 -11.60
C VAL A 80 -11.96 -13.28 -12.11
N ARG A 81 -10.87 -12.54 -12.31
CA ARG A 81 -9.57 -13.10 -12.67
C ARG A 81 -8.51 -12.63 -11.68
N VAL A 82 -7.59 -13.51 -11.33
CA VAL A 82 -6.40 -13.16 -10.55
C VAL A 82 -5.33 -12.67 -11.51
N ILE A 83 -4.84 -11.45 -11.29
CA ILE A 83 -3.81 -10.81 -12.14
C ILE A 83 -2.55 -10.42 -11.37
N GLY A 84 -2.53 -10.63 -10.04
CA GLY A 84 -1.44 -10.16 -9.19
C GLY A 84 -1.63 -8.72 -8.70
N ASN A 85 -0.61 -8.22 -8.01
CA ASN A 85 -0.64 -6.86 -7.48
C ASN A 85 0.26 -5.96 -8.33
N ILE A 86 -0.32 -4.89 -8.87
CA ILE A 86 0.34 -3.90 -9.75
C ILE A 86 1.61 -3.28 -9.11
N LYS A 87 1.73 -3.30 -7.79
CA LYS A 87 2.94 -2.83 -7.10
C LYS A 87 4.20 -3.62 -7.47
N TYR A 88 4.04 -4.88 -7.86
CA TYR A 88 5.16 -5.74 -8.29
C TYR A 88 5.56 -5.54 -9.76
N ASP A 89 4.72 -4.84 -10.54
CA ASP A 89 5.01 -4.53 -11.94
C ASP A 89 5.82 -3.22 -12.08
N ALA A 90 6.05 -2.52 -10.95
CA ALA A 90 6.83 -1.28 -10.96
C ALA A 90 8.31 -1.59 -11.25
N GLU A 91 8.77 -1.23 -12.44
CA GLU A 91 10.20 -1.27 -12.77
C GLU A 91 10.93 -0.14 -12.03
N ILE A 92 12.02 -0.51 -11.35
CA ILE A 92 12.90 0.48 -10.71
C ILE A 92 13.68 1.18 -11.81
N ASP A 93 13.46 2.49 -11.96
CA ASP A 93 14.17 3.32 -12.92
C ASP A 93 15.69 3.23 -12.72
N ASN A 94 16.44 3.25 -13.83
CA ASN A 94 17.90 3.21 -13.83
C ASN A 94 18.52 4.42 -13.10
N ALA A 95 17.87 5.57 -13.15
CA ALA A 95 18.30 6.75 -12.38
C ALA A 95 18.18 6.50 -10.87
N LEU A 96 17.11 5.83 -10.42
CA LEU A 96 16.94 5.46 -9.01
C LEU A 96 17.97 4.40 -8.57
N LYS A 97 18.27 3.41 -9.43
CA LYS A 97 19.34 2.42 -9.17
C LYS A 97 20.71 3.11 -9.02
N ALA A 98 21.02 4.08 -9.89
CA ALA A 98 22.26 4.82 -9.83
C ALA A 98 22.36 5.65 -8.53
N ARG A 99 21.29 6.34 -8.13
CA ARG A 99 21.22 7.07 -6.85
C ARG A 99 21.41 6.16 -5.64
N ALA A 100 20.77 5.00 -5.65
CA ALA A 100 20.93 3.99 -4.58
C ALA A 100 22.37 3.49 -4.48
N ALA A 101 23.05 3.25 -5.61
CA ALA A 101 24.45 2.86 -5.64
C ALA A 101 25.38 3.96 -5.11
N GLN A 102 25.12 5.24 -5.46
CA GLN A 102 25.86 6.39 -4.95
C GLN A 102 25.69 6.52 -3.43
N LEU A 103 24.46 6.43 -2.91
CA LEU A 103 24.19 6.47 -1.49
C LEU A 103 24.91 5.33 -0.75
N ARG A 104 24.81 4.10 -1.26
CA ARG A 104 25.51 2.95 -0.68
C ARG A 104 27.01 3.19 -0.59
N SER A 105 27.62 3.67 -1.67
CA SER A 105 29.06 3.99 -1.70
C SER A 105 29.44 5.11 -0.73
N ALA A 106 28.60 6.13 -0.56
CA ALA A 106 28.82 7.20 0.41
C ALA A 106 28.77 6.68 1.86
N LEU A 107 27.78 5.84 2.18
CA LEU A 107 27.63 5.23 3.50
C LEU A 107 28.81 4.29 3.85
N GLN A 108 29.26 3.49 2.89
CA GLN A 108 30.44 2.62 3.06
C GLN A 108 31.70 3.45 3.32
N ARG A 109 31.93 4.55 2.58
CA ARG A 109 33.05 5.47 2.83
C ARG A 109 32.98 6.14 4.19
N ALA A 110 31.78 6.40 4.70
CA ALA A 110 31.55 6.91 6.05
C ALA A 110 31.67 5.83 7.14
N GLY A 111 32.07 4.61 6.78
CA GLY A 111 32.24 3.48 7.72
C GLY A 111 30.92 2.90 8.23
N LYS A 112 29.79 3.21 7.60
CA LYS A 112 28.48 2.70 8.00
C LYS A 112 28.25 1.31 7.39
N ASN A 113 28.55 0.26 8.16
CA ASN A 113 28.50 -1.12 7.68
C ASN A 113 27.13 -1.77 7.88
N PHE A 114 26.33 -1.25 8.79
CA PHE A 114 24.98 -1.73 9.06
C PHE A 114 24.00 -0.56 8.93
N VAL A 115 23.25 -0.55 7.83
CA VAL A 115 22.22 0.46 7.57
C VAL A 115 20.86 -0.20 7.54
N TRP A 116 19.93 0.27 8.35
CA TRP A 116 18.56 -0.19 8.35
C TRP A 116 17.59 0.97 8.16
N VAL A 117 16.40 0.66 7.63
CA VAL A 117 15.41 1.65 7.25
C VAL A 117 14.11 1.39 7.98
N ALA A 118 13.60 2.38 8.70
CA ALA A 118 12.27 2.40 9.26
C ALA A 118 11.40 3.30 8.38
N GLY A 119 10.61 2.68 7.51
CA GLY A 119 9.82 3.39 6.50
C GLY A 119 8.35 3.53 6.87
N SER A 120 7.77 4.70 6.54
CA SER A 120 6.35 5.00 6.73
C SER A 120 5.90 4.93 8.19
N THR A 121 6.71 5.45 9.11
CA THR A 121 6.43 5.39 10.54
C THR A 121 5.29 6.32 10.97
N HIS A 122 4.53 5.89 11.96
CA HIS A 122 3.44 6.62 12.60
C HIS A 122 3.81 7.06 14.01
N ARG A 123 2.97 7.94 14.61
CA ARG A 123 3.13 8.35 16.01
C ARG A 123 3.15 7.15 16.94
N GLY A 124 4.08 7.12 17.88
CA GLY A 124 4.29 6.04 18.84
C GLY A 124 5.20 4.92 18.31
N GLU A 125 5.49 4.88 17.00
CA GLU A 125 6.46 3.95 16.44
C GLU A 125 7.89 4.51 16.48
N ASP A 126 8.04 5.83 16.29
CA ASP A 126 9.34 6.48 16.22
C ASP A 126 10.15 6.34 17.52
N GLU A 127 9.50 6.43 18.68
CA GLU A 127 10.12 6.24 19.98
C GLU A 127 10.70 4.83 20.13
N VAL A 128 9.91 3.82 19.77
CA VAL A 128 10.33 2.40 19.83
C VAL A 128 11.50 2.13 18.87
N ILE A 129 11.44 2.72 17.68
CA ILE A 129 12.50 2.59 16.68
C ILE A 129 13.80 3.23 17.16
N LEU A 130 13.73 4.42 17.78
CA LEU A 130 14.90 5.10 18.31
C LEU A 130 15.51 4.36 19.51
N GLU A 131 14.68 3.77 20.37
CA GLU A 131 15.14 2.91 21.46
C GLU A 131 15.86 1.66 20.92
N ALA A 132 15.27 0.99 19.93
CA ALA A 132 15.89 -0.14 19.25
C ALA A 132 17.23 0.25 18.57
N HIS A 133 17.28 1.45 17.98
CA HIS A 133 18.51 1.96 17.38
C HIS A 133 19.60 2.25 18.43
N ARG A 134 19.24 2.74 19.60
CA ARG A 134 20.16 2.95 20.72
C ARG A 134 20.81 1.63 21.15
N TRP A 135 19.98 0.62 21.38
CA TRP A 135 20.47 -0.73 21.70
C TRP A 135 21.39 -1.25 20.60
N LEU A 136 21.03 -1.04 19.34
CA LEU A 136 21.83 -1.50 18.20
C LEU A 136 23.19 -0.81 18.13
N VAL A 137 23.28 0.50 18.37
CA VAL A 137 24.54 1.26 18.33
C VAL A 137 25.49 0.84 19.47
N GLU A 138 24.96 0.44 20.63
CA GLU A 138 25.78 -0.11 21.73
C GLU A 138 26.51 -1.40 21.31
N HIS A 139 25.88 -2.23 20.45
CA HIS A 139 26.43 -3.49 19.97
C HIS A 139 27.12 -3.38 18.60
N SER A 140 26.78 -2.36 17.85
CA SER A 140 27.28 -2.09 16.52
C SER A 140 27.45 -0.58 16.30
N PRO A 141 28.55 0.04 16.75
CA PRO A 141 28.76 1.50 16.74
C PRO A 141 28.65 2.13 15.35
N ASN A 142 28.86 1.34 14.29
CA ASN A 142 28.77 1.78 12.90
C ASN A 142 27.38 1.63 12.29
N ALA A 143 26.39 1.26 13.11
CA ALA A 143 25.00 1.19 12.66
C ALA A 143 24.46 2.59 12.30
N MET A 144 23.59 2.63 11.31
CA MET A 144 22.88 3.84 10.88
C MET A 144 21.39 3.52 10.65
N LEU A 145 20.54 4.38 11.16
CA LEU A 145 19.11 4.36 10.91
C LEU A 145 18.74 5.40 9.85
N ILE A 146 17.95 4.99 8.87
CA ILE A 146 17.22 5.90 7.98
C ILE A 146 15.76 5.87 8.44
N LEU A 147 15.29 6.94 9.08
CA LEU A 147 13.93 7.05 9.60
C LEU A 147 13.09 7.90 8.64
N VAL A 148 12.02 7.31 8.10
CA VAL A 148 11.17 7.94 7.10
C VAL A 148 9.72 7.96 7.60
N PRO A 149 9.27 9.05 8.23
CA PRO A 149 7.88 9.20 8.65
C PRO A 149 6.89 9.12 7.47
N ARG A 150 5.70 8.60 7.74
CA ARG A 150 4.64 8.45 6.72
C ARG A 150 4.19 9.77 6.12
N HIS A 151 4.17 10.82 6.95
CA HIS A 151 3.65 12.13 6.59
C HIS A 151 4.76 13.19 6.72
N PRO A 152 5.05 13.97 5.66
CA PRO A 152 6.12 14.98 5.67
C PRO A 152 5.96 16.04 6.77
N GLU A 153 4.72 16.38 7.14
CA GLU A 153 4.43 17.32 8.23
C GLU A 153 4.94 16.87 9.60
N ARG A 154 5.35 15.62 9.73
CA ARG A 154 5.92 15.07 10.96
C ARG A 154 7.45 15.17 11.04
N PHE A 155 8.11 15.62 9.98
CA PHE A 155 9.59 15.65 9.96
C PHE A 155 10.16 16.48 11.10
N ASP A 156 9.62 17.68 11.37
CA ASP A 156 10.07 18.55 12.47
C ASP A 156 9.79 17.92 13.85
N GLU A 157 8.67 17.23 14.02
CA GLU A 157 8.32 16.50 15.25
C GLU A 157 9.33 15.39 15.53
N VAL A 158 9.64 14.60 14.50
CA VAL A 158 10.57 13.47 14.59
C VAL A 158 12.00 13.95 14.77
N ALA A 159 12.41 15.03 14.11
CA ALA A 159 13.71 15.66 14.32
C ALA A 159 13.93 16.07 15.79
N LYS A 160 12.94 16.75 16.40
CA LYS A 160 12.97 17.09 17.83
C LYS A 160 13.01 15.87 18.74
N LEU A 161 12.37 14.78 18.34
CA LEU A 161 12.42 13.52 19.08
C LEU A 161 13.84 12.93 19.02
N ILE A 162 14.48 12.94 17.87
CA ILE A 162 15.87 12.46 17.68
C ILE A 162 16.83 13.29 18.54
N GLU A 163 16.72 14.63 18.52
CA GLU A 163 17.54 15.54 19.36
C GLU A 163 17.48 15.16 20.84
N LYS A 164 16.29 14.85 21.37
CA LYS A 164 16.12 14.42 22.77
C LYS A 164 16.81 13.09 23.08
N THR A 165 17.06 12.25 22.09
CA THR A 165 17.77 10.98 22.28
C THR A 165 19.29 11.13 22.26
N GLY A 166 19.81 12.30 21.87
CA GLY A 166 21.24 12.58 21.74
C GLY A 166 21.89 12.04 20.46
N PHE A 167 21.10 11.53 19.50
CA PHE A 167 21.60 11.14 18.21
C PHE A 167 21.83 12.37 17.31
N ASN A 168 22.88 12.30 16.48
CA ASN A 168 23.09 13.25 15.40
C ASN A 168 22.25 12.81 14.18
N TYR A 169 21.63 13.76 13.50
CA TYR A 169 20.87 13.52 12.27
C TYR A 169 21.19 14.58 11.20
N SER A 170 20.89 14.30 9.95
CA SER A 170 21.08 15.20 8.79
C SER A 170 19.93 15.04 7.79
#